data_8959207603b0e3dc7813edf622f28349
#
_entry.id   8959207603b0e3dc7813edf622f28349
#
_cell.length_a   1.000
_cell.length_b   1.000
_cell.length_c   1.000
_cell.angle_alpha   90.00
_cell.angle_beta   90.00
_cell.angle_gamma   90.00
#
_symmetry.space_group_name_H-M   'P 1'
#
loop_
_entity.id
_entity.type
_entity.pdbx_description
1 polymer ?
#
loop_
_entity_poly.entity_id
_entity_poly.type
_entity_poly.pdbx_seq_one_letter_code
_entity_poly.pdbx_strand_id
1 'polypeptide(L)'
;MVDDLDEKNSEQGFDLPRYLGVVRRRHLQFLIPLFLGWAVVWGASWVLPPRYLSSTLILVEQPTMPKDYVTPNVNDDLQERMQSITQQILSRTRLLHIIEQFNLYSGPHSQPSPDQQVEAMRKDIDIELVRDARNQITAFNVSYSSRDPRVAQKVTSELTNLFINENLEVRQQQSEDTTKFLESQLESARQTLSDQEEKIREFKGQHVEEMPGQLASNLQILSGLQSQLQSEQDALNAAKQQHVYLQSLADQYRALQGPAKSIDGTTVGLPAIDEELEKLKAQLADLSSRYTDRHPDVRKLKEQIAKTERMRNQLLASLKEKGPANDSADPAVDADPTRASMLAQVQSQLRSNQVEVTNREHSLTALAAKVEDYQARLNQEPIREQQLADLTRGYEQSKANYDDLLKKKNESSMATKMELLQQGERFQVVDAPSLPTKPDFPNRLKFCGIGLGIGLALGAAVAGAFEMMDDRIHDEKALQKLLPVAV
;
A
#
# COMPACT_ATOMS: atom_id res chain seq x y z
N MET A 1 -54.37 -65.16 13.86
CA MET A 1 -55.12 -63.98 14.29
C MET A 1 -54.21 -62.74 14.02
N VAL A 2 -53.81 -62.64 12.81
CA VAL A 2 -53.13 -61.48 12.19
C VAL A 2 -53.17 -61.79 10.69
N ASP A 3 -54.23 -61.48 10.02
CA ASP A 3 -54.37 -61.52 8.56
C ASP A 3 -55.77 -61.00 8.23
N ASP A 4 -55.95 -59.69 8.21
CA ASP A 4 -57.19 -59.10 7.68
C ASP A 4 -57.16 -57.53 7.71
N LEU A 5 -56.05 -56.89 7.36
CA LEU A 5 -56.04 -55.43 7.23
C LEU A 5 -55.30 -54.87 6.00
N ASP A 6 -54.97 -55.64 4.98
CA ASP A 6 -54.26 -55.21 3.80
C ASP A 6 -55.02 -55.29 2.47
N GLU A 7 -56.33 -55.14 2.48
CA GLU A 7 -57.11 -55.16 1.24
C GLU A 7 -58.08 -53.99 1.11
N LYS A 8 -57.59 -52.77 1.22
CA LYS A 8 -58.38 -51.56 0.88
C LYS A 8 -57.57 -50.39 0.41
N ASN A 9 -56.60 -50.64 -0.46
CA ASN A 9 -55.95 -49.59 -1.20
C ASN A 9 -55.65 -49.99 -2.67
N SER A 10 -56.66 -50.56 -3.31
CA SER A 10 -56.62 -50.82 -4.74
C SER A 10 -57.01 -49.58 -5.50
N GLU A 11 -55.96 -48.86 -6.01
CA GLU A 11 -55.90 -48.36 -7.35
C GLU A 11 -57.15 -47.59 -7.84
N GLN A 12 -57.14 -46.25 -7.56
CA GLN A 12 -57.74 -45.32 -8.50
C GLN A 12 -56.83 -45.23 -9.73
N GLY A 13 -56.58 -46.34 -10.42
CA GLY A 13 -55.98 -46.36 -11.75
C GLY A 13 -56.96 -45.72 -12.70
N PHE A 14 -56.45 -44.73 -13.51
CA PHE A 14 -57.20 -44.17 -14.63
C PHE A 14 -57.71 -45.29 -15.51
N ASP A 15 -59.00 -45.62 -15.39
CA ASP A 15 -59.66 -46.61 -16.24
C ASP A 15 -59.85 -46.10 -17.64
N LEU A 16 -58.71 -46.05 -18.42
CA LEU A 16 -58.64 -45.66 -19.84
C LEU A 16 -59.77 -46.28 -20.69
N PRO A 17 -60.14 -47.59 -20.54
CA PRO A 17 -61.24 -48.21 -21.32
C PRO A 17 -62.60 -47.57 -21.01
N ARG A 18 -62.89 -47.17 -19.79
CA ARG A 18 -64.11 -46.47 -19.44
C ARG A 18 -64.29 -45.13 -20.12
N TYR A 19 -63.19 -44.28 -20.10
CA TYR A 19 -63.21 -42.99 -20.80
C TYR A 19 -63.33 -43.17 -22.32
N LEU A 20 -62.65 -44.16 -22.91
CA LEU A 20 -62.75 -44.48 -24.33
C LEU A 20 -64.18 -44.93 -24.66
N GLY A 21 -64.89 -45.65 -23.79
CA GLY A 21 -66.28 -46.06 -23.95
C GLY A 21 -67.23 -44.87 -23.99
N VAL A 22 -67.02 -43.84 -23.14
CA VAL A 22 -67.76 -42.57 -23.15
C VAL A 22 -67.56 -41.75 -24.45
N VAL A 23 -66.31 -41.65 -24.84
CA VAL A 23 -65.99 -40.93 -26.11
C VAL A 23 -66.56 -41.63 -27.35
N ARG A 24 -66.58 -42.97 -27.39
CA ARG A 24 -67.13 -43.72 -28.50
C ARG A 24 -68.66 -43.67 -28.58
N ARG A 25 -69.33 -43.56 -27.42
CA ARG A 25 -70.80 -43.43 -27.37
C ARG A 25 -71.31 -42.02 -27.67
N ARG A 26 -70.55 -41.02 -27.29
CA ARG A 26 -70.83 -39.58 -27.44
C ARG A 26 -69.90 -38.85 -28.42
N HIS A 27 -69.48 -39.55 -29.50
CA HIS A 27 -68.51 -39.07 -30.42
C HIS A 27 -68.85 -37.70 -31.01
N LEU A 28 -70.14 -37.45 -31.29
CA LEU A 28 -70.58 -36.13 -31.80
C LEU A 28 -70.42 -35.03 -30.76
N GLN A 29 -70.74 -35.29 -29.48
CA GLN A 29 -70.63 -34.34 -28.38
C GLN A 29 -69.19 -34.09 -27.97
N PHE A 30 -68.28 -34.99 -28.30
CA PHE A 30 -66.84 -34.87 -28.14
C PHE A 30 -66.20 -34.17 -29.33
N LEU A 31 -66.51 -34.58 -30.55
CA LEU A 31 -65.88 -34.08 -31.78
C LEU A 31 -66.28 -32.63 -32.13
N ILE A 32 -67.56 -32.24 -31.87
CA ILE A 32 -67.99 -30.85 -32.17
C ILE A 32 -67.22 -29.80 -31.37
N PRO A 33 -67.09 -29.87 -30.03
CA PRO A 33 -66.28 -28.94 -29.26
C PRO A 33 -64.79 -29.03 -29.62
N LEU A 34 -64.26 -30.23 -29.91
CA LEU A 34 -62.87 -30.42 -30.34
C LEU A 34 -62.60 -29.66 -31.61
N PHE A 35 -63.39 -29.87 -32.67
CA PHE A 35 -63.19 -29.17 -33.96
C PHE A 35 -63.50 -27.66 -33.84
N LEU A 36 -64.46 -27.25 -33.06
CA LEU A 36 -64.79 -25.87 -32.86
C LEU A 36 -63.69 -25.13 -32.08
N GLY A 37 -63.15 -25.71 -31.03
CA GLY A 37 -61.98 -25.15 -30.26
C GLY A 37 -60.72 -25.07 -31.15
N TRP A 38 -60.44 -26.14 -31.91
CA TRP A 38 -59.34 -26.15 -32.87
C TRP A 38 -59.54 -25.11 -33.94
N ALA A 39 -60.69 -25.01 -34.61
CA ALA A 39 -60.98 -24.05 -35.69
C ALA A 39 -60.92 -22.61 -35.21
N VAL A 40 -61.37 -22.29 -34.00
CA VAL A 40 -61.28 -20.95 -33.40
C VAL A 40 -59.80 -20.53 -33.18
N VAL A 41 -58.97 -21.39 -32.55
CA VAL A 41 -57.54 -21.10 -32.33
C VAL A 41 -56.78 -21.04 -33.64
N TRP A 42 -57.06 -21.96 -34.58
CA TRP A 42 -56.44 -21.92 -35.91
C TRP A 42 -56.86 -20.68 -36.72
N GLY A 43 -58.13 -20.31 -36.72
CA GLY A 43 -58.64 -19.10 -37.33
C GLY A 43 -58.05 -17.82 -36.70
N ALA A 44 -57.89 -17.75 -35.36
CA ALA A 44 -57.26 -16.66 -34.68
C ALA A 44 -55.79 -16.47 -35.14
N SER A 45 -55.07 -17.55 -35.47
CA SER A 45 -53.72 -17.51 -36.01
C SER A 45 -53.64 -16.78 -37.38
N TRP A 46 -54.73 -16.64 -38.16
CA TRP A 46 -54.78 -15.92 -39.46
C TRP A 46 -55.11 -14.41 -39.26
N VAL A 47 -55.73 -14.04 -38.17
CA VAL A 47 -56.11 -12.65 -37.84
C VAL A 47 -54.94 -11.93 -37.17
N LEU A 48 -54.09 -12.67 -36.42
CA LEU A 48 -52.91 -12.08 -35.77
C LEU A 48 -51.89 -11.58 -36.82
N PRO A 49 -51.36 -10.32 -36.66
CA PRO A 49 -50.39 -9.79 -37.60
C PRO A 49 -49.08 -10.59 -37.56
N PRO A 50 -48.50 -10.94 -38.72
CA PRO A 50 -47.26 -11.64 -38.79
C PRO A 50 -46.09 -10.80 -38.24
N ARG A 51 -45.22 -11.43 -37.47
CA ARG A 51 -43.96 -10.85 -37.02
C ARG A 51 -42.80 -11.62 -37.58
N TYR A 52 -41.79 -10.92 -38.08
CA TYR A 52 -40.58 -11.46 -38.70
C TYR A 52 -39.42 -11.20 -37.76
N LEU A 53 -38.69 -12.27 -37.40
CA LEU A 53 -37.52 -12.22 -36.53
C LEU A 53 -36.26 -12.19 -37.43
N SER A 54 -35.46 -11.13 -37.29
CA SER A 54 -34.12 -11.07 -37.84
C SER A 54 -33.12 -11.32 -36.74
N SER A 55 -32.14 -12.17 -36.95
CA SER A 55 -31.09 -12.50 -35.98
C SER A 55 -29.72 -12.39 -36.61
N THR A 56 -28.73 -12.11 -35.79
CA THR A 56 -27.31 -12.04 -36.11
C THR A 56 -26.51 -12.71 -35.02
N LEU A 57 -25.50 -13.49 -35.40
CA LEU A 57 -24.58 -14.12 -34.45
C LEU A 57 -23.27 -13.33 -34.46
N ILE A 58 -22.90 -12.89 -33.26
CA ILE A 58 -21.68 -12.13 -32.99
C ILE A 58 -20.75 -13.00 -32.14
N LEU A 59 -19.58 -13.30 -32.66
CA LEU A 59 -18.53 -14.04 -31.95
C LEU A 59 -17.67 -13.08 -31.15
N VAL A 60 -17.28 -13.52 -29.95
CA VAL A 60 -16.26 -12.85 -29.16
C VAL A 60 -14.90 -13.43 -29.49
N GLU A 61 -14.15 -12.71 -30.33
CA GLU A 61 -12.83 -13.14 -30.75
C GLU A 61 -11.79 -12.73 -29.70
N GLN A 62 -10.99 -13.69 -29.25
CA GLN A 62 -9.95 -13.42 -28.25
C GLN A 62 -8.78 -12.65 -28.84
N PRO A 63 -7.98 -11.92 -28.01
CA PRO A 63 -6.80 -11.20 -28.49
C PRO A 63 -5.84 -12.10 -29.26
N THR A 64 -5.31 -11.61 -30.35
CA THR A 64 -4.34 -12.33 -31.19
C THR A 64 -2.96 -12.44 -30.56
N MET A 65 -2.64 -11.57 -29.57
CA MET A 65 -1.36 -11.57 -28.87
C MET A 65 -1.41 -12.46 -27.63
N PRO A 66 -0.35 -13.23 -27.35
CA PRO A 66 -0.25 -14.00 -26.11
C PRO A 66 -0.27 -13.09 -24.88
N LYS A 67 -1.01 -13.48 -23.84
CA LYS A 67 -1.15 -12.74 -22.58
C LYS A 67 0.17 -12.53 -21.83
N ASP A 68 1.19 -13.34 -22.15
CA ASP A 68 2.52 -13.24 -21.55
C ASP A 68 3.31 -12.00 -22.02
N TYR A 69 2.92 -11.37 -23.14
CA TYR A 69 3.57 -10.17 -23.66
C TYR A 69 2.90 -8.87 -23.25
N VAL A 70 1.59 -8.88 -23.10
CA VAL A 70 0.81 -7.69 -22.72
C VAL A 70 -0.36 -8.12 -21.85
N THR A 71 -0.39 -7.65 -20.63
CA THR A 71 -1.57 -7.78 -19.77
C THR A 71 -2.64 -6.79 -20.24
N PRO A 72 -3.84 -7.26 -20.61
CA PRO A 72 -4.91 -6.35 -21.01
C PRO A 72 -5.28 -5.42 -19.85
N ASN A 73 -5.50 -4.15 -20.13
CA ASN A 73 -5.99 -3.17 -19.14
C ASN A 73 -7.45 -3.44 -18.72
N VAL A 74 -8.19 -4.21 -19.52
CA VAL A 74 -9.60 -4.53 -19.32
C VAL A 74 -9.70 -5.99 -18.96
N ASN A 75 -9.88 -6.28 -17.69
CA ASN A 75 -10.04 -7.63 -17.14
C ASN A 75 -11.48 -7.91 -16.65
N ASP A 76 -12.44 -7.07 -17.05
CA ASP A 76 -13.83 -7.24 -16.62
C ASP A 76 -14.42 -8.55 -17.14
N ASP A 77 -15.26 -9.18 -16.32
CA ASP A 77 -16.03 -10.34 -16.75
C ASP A 77 -16.87 -9.95 -17.96
N LEU A 78 -16.70 -10.68 -19.06
CA LEU A 78 -17.46 -10.45 -20.28
C LEU A 78 -18.97 -10.38 -20.03
N GLN A 79 -19.47 -11.11 -19.04
CA GLN A 79 -20.89 -11.09 -18.68
C GLN A 79 -21.31 -9.73 -18.10
N GLU A 80 -20.54 -9.15 -17.17
CA GLU A 80 -20.83 -7.83 -16.59
C GLU A 80 -20.75 -6.74 -17.68
N ARG A 81 -19.73 -6.81 -18.52
CA ARG A 81 -19.55 -5.89 -19.64
C ARG A 81 -20.71 -5.99 -20.64
N MET A 82 -21.10 -7.19 -21.03
CA MET A 82 -22.25 -7.40 -21.92
C MET A 82 -23.55 -6.85 -21.33
N GLN A 83 -23.76 -7.04 -20.01
CA GLN A 83 -24.92 -6.48 -19.32
C GLN A 83 -24.89 -4.95 -19.34
N SER A 84 -23.74 -4.32 -19.11
CA SER A 84 -23.55 -2.88 -19.15
C SER A 84 -23.83 -2.31 -20.56
N ILE A 85 -23.20 -2.90 -21.58
CA ILE A 85 -23.38 -2.52 -23.00
C ILE A 85 -24.86 -2.69 -23.38
N THR A 86 -25.48 -3.79 -23.01
CA THR A 86 -26.91 -4.03 -23.28
C THR A 86 -27.79 -2.95 -22.67
N GLN A 87 -27.57 -2.58 -21.40
CA GLN A 87 -28.32 -1.50 -20.75
C GLN A 87 -28.11 -0.16 -21.47
N GLN A 88 -26.89 0.12 -21.89
CA GLN A 88 -26.54 1.36 -22.58
C GLN A 88 -27.19 1.44 -23.96
N ILE A 89 -27.19 0.38 -24.74
CA ILE A 89 -27.84 0.29 -26.06
C ILE A 89 -29.36 0.34 -25.92
N LEU A 90 -29.93 -0.34 -24.92
CA LEU A 90 -31.35 -0.31 -24.64
C LEU A 90 -31.79 0.96 -23.90
N SER A 91 -30.89 1.96 -23.77
CA SER A 91 -31.23 3.25 -23.18
C SER A 91 -32.27 4.00 -24.03
N ARG A 92 -33.05 4.83 -23.36
CA ARG A 92 -34.11 5.65 -24.01
C ARG A 92 -33.58 6.44 -25.22
N THR A 93 -32.47 7.10 -25.05
CA THR A 93 -31.91 8.00 -26.08
C THR A 93 -31.46 7.22 -27.33
N ARG A 94 -30.78 6.11 -27.16
CA ARG A 94 -30.33 5.26 -28.28
C ARG A 94 -31.52 4.63 -29.02
N LEU A 95 -32.47 4.07 -28.27
CA LEU A 95 -33.64 3.46 -28.90
C LEU A 95 -34.54 4.48 -29.61
N LEU A 96 -34.74 5.68 -29.05
CA LEU A 96 -35.45 6.74 -29.74
C LEU A 96 -34.81 7.11 -31.07
N HIS A 97 -33.48 7.19 -31.09
CA HIS A 97 -32.76 7.48 -32.33
C HIS A 97 -33.04 6.43 -33.43
N ILE A 98 -33.01 5.13 -33.06
CA ILE A 98 -33.34 4.04 -34.01
C ILE A 98 -34.83 4.14 -34.42
N ILE A 99 -35.74 4.39 -33.49
CA ILE A 99 -37.16 4.52 -33.77
C ILE A 99 -37.44 5.65 -34.76
N GLU A 100 -36.79 6.79 -34.58
CA GLU A 100 -36.91 7.94 -35.48
C GLU A 100 -36.27 7.66 -36.86
N GLN A 101 -35.09 7.09 -36.89
CA GLN A 101 -34.33 6.76 -38.10
C GLN A 101 -35.09 5.80 -39.03
N PHE A 102 -35.73 4.78 -38.46
CA PHE A 102 -36.49 3.77 -39.25
C PHE A 102 -37.98 3.95 -39.20
N ASN A 103 -38.48 5.09 -38.59
CA ASN A 103 -39.89 5.43 -38.47
C ASN A 103 -40.72 4.27 -37.89
N LEU A 104 -40.23 3.69 -36.77
CA LEU A 104 -40.82 2.52 -36.14
C LEU A 104 -42.05 2.93 -35.33
N TYR A 105 -43.01 2.01 -35.17
CA TYR A 105 -44.22 2.16 -34.34
C TYR A 105 -45.12 3.33 -34.73
N SER A 106 -44.90 3.99 -35.87
CA SER A 106 -45.75 5.04 -36.39
C SER A 106 -46.93 4.42 -37.14
N GLY A 107 -48.11 4.49 -36.60
CA GLY A 107 -49.34 4.01 -37.23
C GLY A 107 -50.29 5.12 -37.57
N PRO A 108 -51.17 4.99 -38.64
CA PRO A 108 -52.08 6.01 -39.05
C PRO A 108 -53.20 6.34 -38.04
N HIS A 109 -53.39 5.51 -37.00
CA HIS A 109 -54.47 5.67 -36.03
C HIS A 109 -54.00 5.72 -34.56
N SER A 110 -52.68 5.66 -34.28
CA SER A 110 -52.14 5.72 -32.94
C SER A 110 -50.73 6.28 -33.01
N GLN A 111 -50.51 7.43 -32.38
CA GLN A 111 -49.15 7.93 -32.08
C GLN A 111 -48.84 7.60 -30.62
N PRO A 112 -48.23 6.47 -30.34
CA PRO A 112 -47.82 6.15 -28.96
C PRO A 112 -46.79 7.17 -28.49
N SER A 113 -46.82 7.46 -27.18
CA SER A 113 -45.83 8.35 -26.61
C SER A 113 -44.41 7.81 -26.83
N PRO A 114 -43.36 8.66 -26.88
CA PRO A 114 -41.97 8.19 -27.05
C PRO A 114 -41.59 7.10 -26.06
N ASP A 115 -42.06 7.15 -24.82
CA ASP A 115 -41.78 6.14 -23.81
C ASP A 115 -42.45 4.81 -24.10
N GLN A 116 -43.69 4.83 -24.66
CA GLN A 116 -44.37 3.59 -25.09
C GLN A 116 -43.70 2.97 -26.31
N GLN A 117 -43.16 3.76 -27.23
CA GLN A 117 -42.38 3.26 -28.38
C GLN A 117 -41.10 2.57 -27.94
N VAL A 118 -40.36 3.19 -26.98
CA VAL A 118 -39.12 2.60 -26.40
C VAL A 118 -39.44 1.28 -25.69
N GLU A 119 -40.53 1.22 -24.91
CA GLU A 119 -40.93 0.02 -24.19
C GLU A 119 -41.37 -1.11 -25.16
N ALA A 120 -42.03 -0.76 -26.26
CA ALA A 120 -42.35 -1.73 -27.31
C ALA A 120 -41.07 -2.25 -27.99
N MET A 121 -40.14 -1.37 -28.32
CA MET A 121 -38.89 -1.76 -28.97
C MET A 121 -38.04 -2.67 -28.06
N ARG A 122 -37.99 -2.37 -26.73
CA ARG A 122 -37.28 -3.25 -25.76
C ARG A 122 -37.86 -4.66 -25.72
N LYS A 123 -39.17 -4.81 -25.88
CA LYS A 123 -39.81 -6.13 -25.92
C LYS A 123 -39.59 -6.87 -27.23
N ASP A 124 -39.37 -6.14 -28.32
CA ASP A 124 -39.15 -6.70 -29.64
C ASP A 124 -37.65 -7.02 -29.88
N ILE A 125 -36.73 -6.58 -29.00
CA ILE A 125 -35.30 -6.92 -29.00
C ILE A 125 -35.07 -8.08 -28.03
N ASP A 126 -34.34 -9.11 -28.48
CA ASP A 126 -33.91 -10.21 -27.64
C ASP A 126 -32.42 -10.47 -27.84
N ILE A 127 -31.69 -10.72 -26.74
CA ILE A 127 -30.24 -10.92 -26.72
C ILE A 127 -29.95 -12.20 -25.95
N GLU A 128 -29.53 -13.21 -26.66
CA GLU A 128 -29.20 -14.52 -26.11
C GLU A 128 -27.70 -14.75 -26.08
N LEU A 129 -27.15 -15.11 -24.91
CA LEU A 129 -25.74 -15.42 -24.73
C LEU A 129 -25.47 -16.90 -25.05
N VAL A 130 -24.54 -17.15 -25.97
CA VAL A 130 -24.09 -18.50 -26.33
C VAL A 130 -22.85 -18.84 -25.48
N ARG A 131 -22.95 -19.94 -24.73
CA ARG A 131 -21.89 -20.39 -23.83
C ARG A 131 -21.29 -21.71 -24.31
N ASP A 132 -19.99 -21.88 -24.08
CA ASP A 132 -19.31 -23.15 -24.32
C ASP A 132 -19.55 -24.18 -23.20
N ALA A 133 -18.94 -25.38 -23.34
CA ALA A 133 -19.01 -26.44 -22.34
C ALA A 133 -18.38 -26.04 -20.98
N ARG A 134 -17.57 -24.96 -20.93
CA ARG A 134 -16.93 -24.41 -19.72
C ARG A 134 -17.71 -23.25 -19.13
N ASN A 135 -18.95 -23.01 -19.60
CA ASN A 135 -19.80 -21.89 -19.21
C ASN A 135 -19.23 -20.50 -19.56
N GLN A 136 -18.26 -20.41 -20.47
CA GLN A 136 -17.72 -19.16 -20.95
C GLN A 136 -18.56 -18.64 -22.13
N ILE A 137 -18.81 -17.34 -22.15
CA ILE A 137 -19.52 -16.69 -23.26
C ILE A 137 -18.55 -16.63 -24.45
N THR A 138 -18.93 -17.31 -25.54
CA THR A 138 -18.13 -17.37 -26.80
C THR A 138 -18.78 -16.57 -27.90
N ALA A 139 -20.10 -16.41 -27.86
CA ALA A 139 -20.86 -15.64 -28.81
C ALA A 139 -22.13 -15.11 -28.20
N PHE A 140 -22.81 -14.21 -28.86
CA PHE A 140 -24.17 -13.79 -28.50
C PHE A 140 -24.99 -13.56 -29.77
N ASN A 141 -26.28 -13.78 -29.62
CA ASN A 141 -27.23 -13.62 -30.70
C ASN A 141 -28.07 -12.35 -30.39
N VAL A 142 -28.11 -11.42 -31.34
CA VAL A 142 -28.96 -10.25 -31.27
C VAL A 142 -30.10 -10.44 -32.26
N SER A 143 -31.33 -10.36 -31.76
CA SER A 143 -32.51 -10.52 -32.59
C SER A 143 -33.51 -9.35 -32.39
N TYR A 144 -34.20 -9.01 -33.46
CA TYR A 144 -35.27 -8.01 -33.43
C TYR A 144 -36.47 -8.49 -34.26
N SER A 145 -37.63 -8.33 -33.69
CA SER A 145 -38.88 -8.72 -34.31
C SER A 145 -39.69 -7.51 -34.85
N SER A 146 -40.13 -7.56 -36.11
CA SER A 146 -40.91 -6.52 -36.73
C SER A 146 -41.99 -7.10 -37.65
N ARG A 147 -42.97 -6.26 -38.04
CA ARG A 147 -44.02 -6.62 -39.03
C ARG A 147 -43.45 -6.64 -40.44
N ASP A 148 -42.40 -5.86 -40.74
CA ASP A 148 -41.74 -5.82 -42.04
C ASP A 148 -40.39 -6.54 -41.93
N PRO A 149 -40.16 -7.57 -42.77
CA PRO A 149 -38.89 -8.31 -42.75
C PRO A 149 -37.66 -7.47 -43.10
N ARG A 150 -37.81 -6.44 -43.94
CA ARG A 150 -36.70 -5.54 -44.32
C ARG A 150 -36.37 -4.59 -43.15
N VAL A 151 -37.36 -4.13 -42.42
CA VAL A 151 -37.19 -3.29 -41.25
C VAL A 151 -36.53 -4.12 -40.14
N ALA A 152 -36.98 -5.35 -39.93
CA ALA A 152 -36.35 -6.27 -38.96
C ALA A 152 -34.86 -6.42 -39.24
N GLN A 153 -34.47 -6.71 -40.50
CA GLN A 153 -33.06 -6.85 -40.91
C GLN A 153 -32.25 -5.56 -40.66
N LYS A 154 -32.79 -4.39 -41.08
CA LYS A 154 -32.07 -3.12 -40.95
C LYS A 154 -31.86 -2.72 -39.47
N VAL A 155 -32.89 -2.89 -38.66
CA VAL A 155 -32.78 -2.59 -37.21
C VAL A 155 -31.80 -3.56 -36.51
N THR A 156 -31.83 -4.86 -36.83
CA THR A 156 -30.86 -5.82 -36.35
C THR A 156 -29.44 -5.45 -36.77
N SER A 157 -29.25 -4.99 -38.02
CA SER A 157 -27.94 -4.50 -38.48
C SER A 157 -27.47 -3.28 -37.71
N GLU A 158 -28.35 -2.33 -37.43
CA GLU A 158 -28.02 -1.14 -36.65
C GLU A 158 -27.68 -1.49 -35.21
N LEU A 159 -28.48 -2.35 -34.56
CA LEU A 159 -28.17 -2.86 -33.23
C LEU A 159 -26.82 -3.57 -33.19
N THR A 160 -26.51 -4.39 -34.20
CA THR A 160 -25.22 -5.07 -34.30
C THR A 160 -24.06 -4.08 -34.37
N ASN A 161 -24.19 -3.05 -35.21
CA ASN A 161 -23.17 -1.99 -35.31
C ASN A 161 -23.01 -1.24 -34.01
N LEU A 162 -24.12 -0.96 -33.31
CA LEU A 162 -24.06 -0.32 -32.00
C LEU A 162 -23.35 -1.19 -30.96
N PHE A 163 -23.61 -2.51 -30.93
CA PHE A 163 -22.89 -3.42 -30.02
C PHE A 163 -21.39 -3.44 -30.28
N ILE A 164 -20.98 -3.48 -31.53
CA ILE A 164 -19.57 -3.51 -31.93
C ILE A 164 -18.89 -2.18 -31.57
N ASN A 165 -19.51 -1.05 -31.95
CA ASN A 165 -18.94 0.27 -31.72
C ASN A 165 -18.89 0.62 -30.22
N GLU A 166 -19.95 0.33 -29.48
CA GLU A 166 -19.99 0.58 -28.05
C GLU A 166 -18.97 -0.25 -27.28
N ASN A 167 -18.81 -1.53 -27.64
CA ASN A 167 -17.76 -2.37 -27.05
C ASN A 167 -16.35 -1.79 -27.31
N LEU A 168 -16.10 -1.34 -28.53
CA LEU A 168 -14.83 -0.73 -28.90
C LEU A 168 -14.60 0.59 -28.13
N GLU A 169 -15.60 1.46 -28.05
CA GLU A 169 -15.53 2.74 -27.36
C GLU A 169 -15.30 2.56 -25.86
N VAL A 170 -16.07 1.68 -25.21
CA VAL A 170 -15.91 1.37 -23.77
C VAL A 170 -14.52 0.84 -23.47
N ARG A 171 -14.01 -0.10 -24.29
CA ARG A 171 -12.67 -0.66 -24.10
C ARG A 171 -11.56 0.37 -24.30
N GLN A 172 -11.67 1.20 -25.33
CA GLN A 172 -10.69 2.27 -25.59
C GLN A 172 -10.69 3.27 -24.41
N GLN A 173 -11.89 3.73 -24.00
CA GLN A 173 -12.02 4.68 -22.89
C GLN A 173 -11.44 4.10 -21.60
N GLN A 174 -11.80 2.88 -21.23
CA GLN A 174 -11.31 2.23 -20.01
C GLN A 174 -9.79 2.04 -20.03
N SER A 175 -9.24 1.67 -21.20
CA SER A 175 -7.79 1.52 -21.37
C SER A 175 -7.05 2.86 -21.30
N GLU A 176 -7.60 3.92 -21.90
CA GLU A 176 -7.06 5.27 -21.80
C GLU A 176 -7.12 5.81 -20.38
N ASP A 177 -8.25 5.62 -19.69
CA ASP A 177 -8.43 6.09 -18.32
C ASP A 177 -7.46 5.38 -17.36
N THR A 178 -7.25 4.07 -17.56
CA THR A 178 -6.23 3.30 -16.81
C THR A 178 -4.83 3.86 -17.07
N THR A 179 -4.50 4.16 -18.32
CA THR A 179 -3.18 4.73 -18.66
C THR A 179 -3.00 6.13 -18.08
N LYS A 180 -3.99 7.00 -18.15
CA LYS A 180 -3.97 8.34 -17.53
C LYS A 180 -3.86 8.27 -16.01
N PHE A 181 -4.58 7.33 -15.39
CA PHE A 181 -4.47 7.10 -13.95
C PHE A 181 -3.05 6.70 -13.55
N LEU A 182 -2.45 5.73 -14.26
CA LEU A 182 -1.07 5.31 -14.02
C LEU A 182 -0.06 6.43 -14.26
N GLU A 183 -0.27 7.30 -15.26
CA GLU A 183 0.56 8.48 -15.51
C GLU A 183 0.50 9.46 -14.33
N SER A 184 -0.69 9.71 -13.79
CA SER A 184 -0.87 10.58 -12.63
C SER A 184 -0.21 10.00 -11.37
N GLN A 185 -0.33 8.69 -11.15
CA GLN A 185 0.32 7.99 -10.05
C GLN A 185 1.84 7.98 -10.19
N LEU A 186 2.35 7.80 -11.42
CA LEU A 186 3.79 7.84 -11.72
C LEU A 186 4.38 9.21 -11.43
N GLU A 187 3.69 10.30 -11.82
CA GLU A 187 4.16 11.66 -11.54
C GLU A 187 4.17 11.96 -10.03
N SER A 188 3.14 11.49 -9.30
CA SER A 188 3.12 11.59 -7.84
C SER A 188 4.26 10.79 -7.18
N ALA A 189 4.52 9.57 -7.66
CA ALA A 189 5.62 8.74 -7.17
C ALA A 189 6.99 9.36 -7.49
N ARG A 190 7.15 9.97 -8.68
CA ARG A 190 8.35 10.71 -9.08
C ARG A 190 8.63 11.88 -8.15
N GLN A 191 7.58 12.63 -7.80
CA GLN A 191 7.71 13.75 -6.88
C GLN A 191 8.11 13.28 -5.48
N THR A 192 7.47 12.21 -4.99
CA THR A 192 7.83 11.60 -3.70
C THR A 192 9.27 11.11 -3.69
N LEU A 193 9.74 10.49 -4.79
CA LEU A 193 11.12 10.03 -4.93
C LEU A 193 12.09 11.21 -4.90
N SER A 194 11.79 12.30 -5.64
CA SER A 194 12.58 13.52 -5.65
C SER A 194 12.68 14.16 -4.26
N ASP A 195 11.58 14.21 -3.53
CA ASP A 195 11.55 14.73 -2.16
C ASP A 195 12.40 13.88 -1.19
N GLN A 196 12.42 12.56 -1.38
CA GLN A 196 13.27 11.66 -0.60
C GLN A 196 14.76 11.84 -0.96
N GLU A 197 15.08 12.01 -2.22
CA GLU A 197 16.44 12.32 -2.67
C GLU A 197 16.94 13.63 -2.10
N GLU A 198 16.10 14.66 -2.09
CA GLU A 198 16.43 15.96 -1.50
C GLU A 198 16.69 15.84 0.00
N LYS A 199 15.84 15.15 0.75
CA LYS A 199 16.03 14.89 2.18
C LYS A 199 17.35 14.17 2.48
N ILE A 200 17.69 13.14 1.69
CA ILE A 200 18.97 12.43 1.84
C ILE A 200 20.13 13.36 1.53
N ARG A 201 20.04 14.16 0.48
CA ARG A 201 21.08 15.15 0.11
C ARG A 201 21.27 16.20 1.19
N GLU A 202 20.17 16.76 1.68
CA GLU A 202 20.18 17.74 2.76
C GLU A 202 20.78 17.16 4.03
N PHE A 203 20.31 15.97 4.44
CA PHE A 203 20.82 15.26 5.62
C PHE A 203 22.33 14.99 5.52
N LYS A 204 22.81 14.50 4.37
CA LYS A 204 24.24 14.29 4.13
C LYS A 204 25.02 15.60 4.13
N GLY A 205 24.43 16.70 3.61
CA GLY A 205 25.05 18.00 3.60
C GLY A 205 25.21 18.60 5.01
N GLN A 206 24.18 18.45 5.85
CA GLN A 206 24.19 18.97 7.23
C GLN A 206 25.10 18.17 8.18
N HIS A 207 25.29 16.89 7.93
CA HIS A 207 25.98 15.96 8.84
C HIS A 207 27.23 15.31 8.23
N VAL A 208 27.92 16.01 7.31
CA VAL A 208 29.08 15.46 6.59
C VAL A 208 30.15 14.90 7.52
N GLU A 209 30.40 15.59 8.63
CA GLU A 209 31.46 15.23 9.58
C GLU A 209 31.08 14.10 10.56
N GLU A 210 29.78 13.80 10.65
CA GLU A 210 29.18 12.78 11.52
C GLU A 210 28.77 11.52 10.73
N MET A 211 29.17 11.41 9.46
CA MET A 211 28.80 10.28 8.59
C MET A 211 29.62 9.02 8.91
N PRO A 212 29.06 7.82 8.75
CA PRO A 212 29.75 6.56 8.98
C PRO A 212 31.06 6.43 8.19
N GLY A 213 31.12 7.04 7.01
CA GLY A 213 32.32 7.11 6.20
C GLY A 213 33.48 7.89 6.83
N GLN A 214 33.23 8.74 7.82
CA GLN A 214 34.22 9.54 8.54
C GLN A 214 34.64 8.89 9.86
N LEU A 215 33.98 7.81 10.29
CA LEU A 215 34.26 7.14 11.57
C LEU A 215 35.74 6.81 11.75
N ALA A 216 36.35 6.14 10.79
CA ALA A 216 37.77 5.75 10.87
C ALA A 216 38.69 6.97 10.97
N SER A 217 38.41 8.03 10.20
CA SER A 217 39.16 9.28 10.23
C SER A 217 38.99 9.99 11.58
N ASN A 218 37.77 10.09 12.08
CA ASN A 218 37.47 10.73 13.37
C ASN A 218 38.11 9.98 14.54
N LEU A 219 38.12 8.65 14.52
CA LEU A 219 38.82 7.82 15.53
C LEU A 219 40.33 8.05 15.48
N GLN A 220 40.92 8.11 14.29
CA GLN A 220 42.35 8.39 14.12
C GLN A 220 42.73 9.80 14.61
N ILE A 221 41.92 10.81 14.29
CA ILE A 221 42.13 12.17 14.76
C ILE A 221 41.97 12.23 16.30
N LEU A 222 40.93 11.60 16.85
CA LEU A 222 40.72 11.58 18.28
C LEU A 222 41.91 10.91 19.03
N SER A 223 42.41 9.79 18.52
CA SER A 223 43.58 9.12 19.07
C SER A 223 44.82 10.03 19.02
N GLY A 224 45.01 10.73 17.91
CA GLY A 224 46.09 11.72 17.75
C GLY A 224 45.96 12.88 18.74
N LEU A 225 44.77 13.45 18.89
CA LEU A 225 44.49 14.54 19.84
C LEU A 225 44.67 14.09 21.29
N GLN A 226 44.25 12.88 21.65
CA GLN A 226 44.46 12.31 22.98
C GLN A 226 45.95 12.14 23.29
N SER A 227 46.75 11.61 22.32
CA SER A 227 48.19 11.51 22.45
C SER A 227 48.86 12.86 22.61
N GLN A 228 48.42 13.87 21.83
CA GLN A 228 48.93 15.25 21.92
C GLN A 228 48.55 15.88 23.26
N LEU A 229 47.30 15.69 23.74
CA LEU A 229 46.87 16.18 25.04
C LEU A 229 47.70 15.59 26.17
N GLN A 230 47.97 14.28 26.14
CA GLN A 230 48.84 13.64 27.11
C GLN A 230 50.27 14.22 27.07
N SER A 231 50.87 14.37 25.88
CA SER A 231 52.17 14.96 25.73
C SER A 231 52.26 16.40 26.25
N GLU A 232 51.20 17.22 25.98
CA GLU A 232 51.14 18.59 26.46
C GLU A 232 50.95 18.68 27.97
N GLN A 233 50.20 17.68 28.55
CA GLN A 233 50.03 17.57 29.99
C GLN A 233 51.35 17.23 30.69
N ASP A 234 52.10 16.29 30.12
CA ASP A 234 53.42 15.93 30.63
C ASP A 234 54.43 17.11 30.53
N ALA A 235 54.38 17.86 29.42
CA ALA A 235 55.19 19.05 29.22
C ALA A 235 54.80 20.19 30.19
N LEU A 236 53.48 20.37 30.46
CA LEU A 236 53.01 21.31 31.50
C LEU A 236 53.50 20.92 32.88
N ASN A 237 53.44 19.63 33.25
CA ASN A 237 53.93 19.16 34.52
C ASN A 237 55.44 19.39 34.68
N ALA A 238 56.25 19.17 33.60
CA ALA A 238 57.68 19.48 33.56
C ALA A 238 57.93 21.00 33.71
N ALA A 239 57.18 21.83 33.00
CA ALA A 239 57.30 23.28 33.13
C ALA A 239 56.93 23.80 34.54
N LYS A 240 55.88 23.21 35.17
CA LYS A 240 55.50 23.50 36.59
C LYS A 240 56.59 23.06 37.57
N GLN A 241 57.20 21.87 37.36
CA GLN A 241 58.33 21.43 38.18
C GLN A 241 59.53 22.36 38.03
N GLN A 242 59.85 22.77 36.83
CA GLN A 242 60.91 23.74 36.57
C GLN A 242 60.61 25.12 37.23
N HIS A 243 59.31 25.54 37.18
CA HIS A 243 58.86 26.78 37.89
C HIS A 243 59.20 26.71 39.36
N VAL A 244 58.77 25.60 40.03
CA VAL A 244 59.06 25.41 41.49
C VAL A 244 60.55 25.36 41.76
N TYR A 245 61.34 24.72 40.92
CA TYR A 245 62.81 24.71 41.05
C TYR A 245 63.40 26.13 40.94
N LEU A 246 63.03 26.88 39.89
CA LEU A 246 63.52 28.24 39.71
C LEU A 246 63.10 29.18 40.83
N GLN A 247 61.88 28.99 41.37
CA GLN A 247 61.37 29.74 42.49
C GLN A 247 62.17 29.42 43.75
N SER A 248 62.44 28.18 44.07
CA SER A 248 63.29 27.80 45.23
C SER A 248 64.72 28.33 45.08
N LEU A 249 65.27 28.36 43.88
CA LEU A 249 66.61 28.91 43.59
C LEU A 249 66.60 30.44 43.77
N ALA A 250 65.55 31.14 43.31
CA ALA A 250 65.39 32.59 43.51
C ALA A 250 65.30 32.91 44.99
N ASP A 251 64.56 32.16 45.77
CA ASP A 251 64.42 32.35 47.22
C ASP A 251 65.71 32.04 47.95
N GLN A 252 66.52 31.06 47.52
CA GLN A 252 67.84 30.79 48.06
C GLN A 252 68.81 31.96 47.81
N TYR A 253 68.87 32.49 46.57
CA TYR A 253 69.68 33.69 46.26
C TYR A 253 69.23 34.91 47.05
N ARG A 254 67.91 35.07 47.29
CA ARG A 254 67.34 36.17 48.07
C ARG A 254 67.68 36.07 49.56
N ALA A 255 67.67 34.83 50.10
CA ALA A 255 68.12 34.56 51.48
C ALA A 255 69.63 34.81 51.69
N LEU A 256 70.48 34.64 50.66
CA LEU A 256 71.91 34.95 50.72
C LEU A 256 72.26 36.47 50.64
N GLN A 257 71.31 37.29 50.23
CA GLN A 257 71.48 38.79 50.16
C GLN A 257 71.22 39.53 51.49
N GLY A 258 71.06 38.83 52.58
CA GLY A 258 70.89 39.42 53.93
C GLY A 258 69.45 39.36 54.48
N PRO A 259 69.34 39.47 55.77
CA PRO A 259 68.08 39.23 56.44
C PRO A 259 67.07 40.35 56.20
N ALA A 260 66.16 40.17 55.33
CA ALA A 260 64.88 40.87 55.50
C ALA A 260 64.18 40.19 56.65
N LYS A 261 64.37 40.78 57.83
CA LYS A 261 63.53 40.53 59.03
C LYS A 261 62.13 40.92 58.65
N SER A 262 61.30 39.92 58.26
CA SER A 262 59.85 40.09 58.34
C SER A 262 59.53 40.19 59.82
N ILE A 263 58.76 41.20 60.21
CA ILE A 263 58.35 41.66 61.57
C ILE A 263 57.59 40.54 62.34
N ASP A 264 57.37 39.33 61.70
CA ASP A 264 56.51 38.29 62.25
C ASP A 264 57.10 36.88 62.19
N GLY A 265 58.36 36.70 62.38
CA GLY A 265 59.02 35.44 62.80
C GLY A 265 58.67 34.16 61.99
N THR A 266 57.92 34.23 60.91
CA THR A 266 57.49 33.11 60.10
C THR A 266 58.33 33.06 58.79
N THR A 267 59.01 31.98 58.63
CA THR A 267 59.81 31.65 57.45
C THR A 267 58.89 31.52 56.24
N VAL A 268 59.14 32.30 55.19
CA VAL A 268 58.36 32.49 53.97
C VAL A 268 58.16 31.21 53.15
N GLY A 269 58.59 30.04 53.57
CA GLY A 269 58.42 28.77 52.88
C GLY A 269 57.42 27.79 53.48
N LEU A 270 57.15 27.90 54.76
CA LEU A 270 56.23 26.97 55.44
C LEU A 270 54.73 27.21 55.13
N PRO A 271 54.23 28.45 55.10
CA PRO A 271 52.83 28.70 54.82
C PRO A 271 52.40 28.25 53.43
N ALA A 272 53.28 28.41 52.42
CA ALA A 272 52.98 27.97 51.05
C ALA A 272 52.87 26.44 50.91
N ILE A 273 53.73 25.68 51.62
CA ILE A 273 53.67 24.23 51.65
C ILE A 273 52.45 23.75 52.44
N ASP A 274 52.08 24.46 53.52
CA ASP A 274 50.88 24.15 54.29
C ASP A 274 49.61 24.42 53.50
N GLU A 275 49.54 25.51 52.70
CA GLU A 275 48.44 25.81 51.78
C GLU A 275 48.29 24.77 50.69
N GLU A 276 49.43 24.34 50.07
CA GLU A 276 49.45 23.26 49.04
C GLU A 276 48.99 21.92 49.63
N LEU A 277 49.41 21.61 50.85
CA LEU A 277 48.98 20.41 51.58
C LEU A 277 47.50 20.43 51.92
N GLU A 278 46.90 21.56 52.25
CA GLU A 278 45.47 21.74 52.50
C GLU A 278 44.67 21.57 51.24
N LYS A 279 45.12 22.13 50.09
CA LYS A 279 44.55 21.93 48.78
C LYS A 279 44.53 20.46 48.31
N LEU A 280 45.67 19.81 48.47
CA LEU A 280 45.77 18.37 48.09
C LEU A 280 44.90 17.49 48.98
N LYS A 281 44.78 17.81 50.29
CA LYS A 281 43.91 17.09 51.23
C LYS A 281 42.43 17.35 50.91
N ALA A 282 42.04 18.56 50.50
CA ALA A 282 40.70 18.89 50.07
C ALA A 282 40.33 18.14 48.77
N GLN A 283 41.24 18.08 47.80
CA GLN A 283 41.07 17.28 46.59
C GLN A 283 40.96 15.78 46.89
N LEU A 284 41.74 15.27 47.85
CA LEU A 284 41.63 13.88 48.29
C LEU A 284 40.28 13.59 48.92
N ALA A 285 39.73 14.52 49.72
CA ALA A 285 38.44 14.37 50.34
C ALA A 285 37.31 14.34 49.29
N ASP A 286 37.37 15.18 48.25
CA ASP A 286 36.41 15.16 47.14
C ASP A 286 36.51 13.88 46.31
N LEU A 287 37.71 13.44 45.94
CA LEU A 287 37.88 12.20 45.17
C LEU A 287 37.54 10.94 46.01
N SER A 288 37.85 10.93 47.31
CA SER A 288 37.51 9.80 48.18
C SER A 288 35.99 9.66 48.46
N SER A 289 35.23 10.75 48.30
CA SER A 289 33.76 10.69 48.35
C SER A 289 33.13 10.00 47.13
N ARG A 290 33.85 10.01 46.01
CA ARG A 290 33.35 9.48 44.70
C ARG A 290 33.99 8.15 44.29
N TYR A 291 35.20 7.86 44.74
CA TYR A 291 35.98 6.71 44.35
C TYR A 291 36.57 5.97 45.55
N THR A 292 36.75 4.67 45.39
CA THR A 292 37.35 3.84 46.43
C THR A 292 38.90 4.03 46.52
N ASP A 293 39.51 3.68 47.63
CA ASP A 293 40.94 3.82 47.88
C ASP A 293 41.86 3.14 46.89
N ARG A 294 41.33 2.23 46.04
CA ARG A 294 42.08 1.50 45.00
C ARG A 294 42.13 2.25 43.66
N HIS A 295 41.40 3.35 43.52
CA HIS A 295 41.39 4.11 42.27
C HIS A 295 42.76 4.75 42.02
N PRO A 296 43.30 4.69 40.76
CA PRO A 296 44.63 5.19 40.46
C PRO A 296 44.84 6.66 40.82
N ASP A 297 43.85 7.51 40.67
CA ASP A 297 43.96 8.95 40.98
C ASP A 297 43.97 9.22 42.50
N VAL A 298 43.26 8.44 43.29
CA VAL A 298 43.33 8.50 44.75
C VAL A 298 44.69 8.08 45.26
N ARG A 299 45.27 7.07 44.64
CA ARG A 299 46.64 6.61 44.96
C ARG A 299 47.69 7.65 44.61
N LYS A 300 47.60 8.27 43.41
CA LYS A 300 48.53 9.33 42.99
C LYS A 300 48.47 10.53 43.93
N LEU A 301 47.27 10.93 44.33
CA LEU A 301 47.08 12.08 45.20
C LEU A 301 47.59 11.80 46.61
N LYS A 302 47.40 10.59 47.14
CA LYS A 302 47.99 10.14 48.41
C LYS A 302 49.51 10.17 48.37
N GLU A 303 50.13 9.77 47.25
CA GLU A 303 51.56 9.79 47.02
C GLU A 303 52.11 11.22 46.96
N GLN A 304 51.37 12.15 46.32
CA GLN A 304 51.72 13.58 46.27
C GLN A 304 51.67 14.20 47.67
N ILE A 305 50.60 13.91 48.43
CA ILE A 305 50.49 14.39 49.85
C ILE A 305 51.68 13.89 50.68
N ALA A 306 52.01 12.58 50.59
CA ALA A 306 53.15 12.01 51.34
C ALA A 306 54.47 12.65 50.93
N LYS A 307 54.68 12.99 49.66
CA LYS A 307 55.87 13.69 49.16
C LYS A 307 55.95 15.10 49.67
N THR A 308 54.84 15.85 49.69
CA THR A 308 54.76 17.21 50.18
C THR A 308 54.93 17.29 51.71
N GLU A 309 54.41 16.30 52.47
CA GLU A 309 54.62 16.16 53.90
C GLU A 309 56.09 15.85 54.24
N ARG A 310 56.78 15.02 53.46
CA ARG A 310 58.23 14.78 53.60
C ARG A 310 59.03 16.05 53.37
N MET A 311 58.67 16.84 52.35
CA MET A 311 59.35 18.09 52.05
C MET A 311 59.12 19.12 53.16
N ARG A 312 57.93 19.24 53.71
CA ARG A 312 57.61 20.02 54.91
C ARG A 312 58.47 19.65 56.12
N ASN A 313 58.54 18.35 56.39
CA ASN A 313 59.30 17.80 57.50
C ASN A 313 60.84 18.02 57.32
N GLN A 314 61.35 17.91 56.10
CA GLN A 314 62.73 18.24 55.76
C GLN A 314 63.03 19.74 55.98
N LEU A 315 62.12 20.60 55.56
CA LEU A 315 62.24 22.03 55.77
C LEU A 315 62.22 22.39 57.27
N LEU A 316 61.29 21.78 58.04
CA LEU A 316 61.25 21.93 59.49
C LEU A 316 62.50 21.40 60.20
N ALA A 317 63.09 20.32 59.71
CA ALA A 317 64.38 19.77 60.22
C ALA A 317 65.55 20.72 59.94
N SER A 318 65.64 21.24 58.71
CA SER A 318 66.68 22.22 58.33
C SER A 318 66.55 23.58 59.07
N LEU A 319 65.33 23.94 59.51
CA LEU A 319 65.06 25.14 60.33
C LEU A 319 65.45 24.91 61.79
N LYS A 320 65.37 23.65 62.35
CA LYS A 320 65.78 23.26 63.66
C LYS A 320 67.29 23.16 63.82
N GLU A 321 68.02 22.76 62.77
CA GLU A 321 69.48 22.66 62.80
C GLU A 321 70.20 24.01 62.75
N LYS A 322 69.54 25.11 62.31
CA LYS A 322 70.04 26.49 62.44
C LYS A 322 69.53 27.10 63.75
N GLY A 323 70.02 26.63 64.90
CA GLY A 323 69.89 27.26 66.20
C GLY A 323 70.55 28.62 66.27
N PRO A 324 70.17 29.51 67.23
CA PRO A 324 70.60 30.90 67.29
C PRO A 324 72.08 31.03 67.57
N ALA A 325 72.84 31.45 66.57
CA ALA A 325 74.21 31.88 66.75
C ALA A 325 74.22 33.39 67.04
N ASN A 326 74.82 33.71 68.17
CA ASN A 326 75.04 34.98 68.80
C ASN A 326 75.72 36.05 67.91
N ASP A 327 75.24 37.20 68.05
CA ASP A 327 75.82 38.55 68.13
C ASP A 327 77.32 38.68 67.83
N SER A 328 77.66 39.48 66.83
CA SER A 328 78.59 40.62 66.90
C SER A 328 79.03 41.14 65.54
N ALA A 329 78.81 42.46 65.36
CA ALA A 329 79.61 43.39 64.58
C ALA A 329 79.53 43.36 63.08
N ASP A 330 78.78 44.36 62.48
CA ASP A 330 79.13 45.44 61.58
C ASP A 330 80.32 45.22 60.60
N PRO A 331 80.38 45.97 59.50
CA PRO A 331 79.44 46.60 58.63
C PRO A 331 79.64 46.25 57.09
N ALA A 332 78.81 46.84 56.30
CA ALA A 332 79.06 47.07 54.84
C ALA A 332 79.56 45.81 54.07
N VAL A 333 78.74 44.88 53.80
CA VAL A 333 79.02 43.89 52.78
C VAL A 333 78.59 44.54 51.44
N ASP A 334 79.61 44.86 50.67
CA ASP A 334 79.51 45.04 49.22
C ASP A 334 78.50 44.02 48.68
N ALA A 335 77.39 44.50 48.16
CA ALA A 335 76.50 43.72 47.36
C ALA A 335 77.25 43.20 46.19
N ASP A 336 77.75 41.98 46.24
CA ASP A 336 78.52 41.32 45.17
C ASP A 336 77.71 41.45 43.87
N PRO A 337 78.13 42.29 42.90
CA PRO A 337 77.38 42.57 41.65
C PRO A 337 77.05 41.24 40.91
N THR A 338 77.88 40.23 41.12
CA THR A 338 77.72 38.89 40.51
C THR A 338 76.47 38.17 41.05
N ARG A 339 76.17 38.31 42.32
CA ARG A 339 74.99 37.71 42.96
C ARG A 339 73.70 38.42 42.60
N ALA A 340 73.72 39.75 42.48
CA ALA A 340 72.56 40.50 42.03
C ALA A 340 72.22 40.20 40.55
N SER A 341 73.26 39.99 39.73
CA SER A 341 73.04 39.60 38.31
C SER A 341 72.50 38.17 38.19
N MET A 342 72.94 37.22 39.04
CA MET A 342 72.44 35.85 39.07
C MET A 342 70.97 35.82 39.51
N LEU A 343 70.58 36.60 40.50
CA LEU A 343 69.16 36.69 40.94
C LEU A 343 68.29 37.29 39.82
N ALA A 344 68.77 38.37 39.15
CA ALA A 344 68.06 38.96 38.04
C ALA A 344 67.89 37.95 36.86
N GLN A 345 68.91 37.11 36.61
CA GLN A 345 68.86 36.07 35.61
C GLN A 345 67.82 34.98 35.94
N VAL A 346 67.82 34.48 37.20
CA VAL A 346 66.85 33.47 37.67
C VAL A 346 65.44 34.08 37.63
N GLN A 347 65.24 35.34 38.03
CA GLN A 347 63.93 35.99 37.92
C GLN A 347 63.45 36.15 36.48
N SER A 348 64.38 36.42 35.56
CA SER A 348 64.05 36.45 34.11
C SER A 348 63.62 35.04 33.62
N GLN A 349 64.34 34.00 34.00
CA GLN A 349 63.98 32.61 33.68
C GLN A 349 62.63 32.21 34.31
N LEU A 350 62.36 32.64 35.55
CA LEU A 350 61.10 32.43 36.22
C LEU A 350 59.92 33.06 35.48
N ARG A 351 60.09 34.32 35.03
CA ARG A 351 59.06 35.00 34.17
C ARG A 351 58.85 34.26 32.83
N SER A 352 59.94 33.86 32.18
CA SER A 352 59.82 33.11 30.91
C SER A 352 59.10 31.78 31.14
N ASN A 353 59.45 31.04 32.17
CA ASN A 353 58.79 29.82 32.51
C ASN A 353 57.31 30.00 32.92
N GLN A 354 56.99 31.08 33.61
CA GLN A 354 55.60 31.45 33.95
C GLN A 354 54.76 31.66 32.66
N VAL A 355 55.31 32.34 31.64
CA VAL A 355 54.66 32.51 30.33
C VAL A 355 54.48 31.16 29.63
N GLU A 356 55.50 30.28 29.72
CA GLU A 356 55.40 28.95 29.15
C GLU A 356 54.31 28.11 29.80
N VAL A 357 54.21 28.09 31.13
CA VAL A 357 53.14 27.41 31.85
C VAL A 357 51.78 27.89 31.43
N THR A 358 51.59 29.23 31.37
CA THR A 358 50.31 29.81 30.94
C THR A 358 49.97 29.43 29.49
N ASN A 359 50.91 29.47 28.56
CA ASN A 359 50.70 29.08 27.17
C ASN A 359 50.32 27.61 27.04
N ARG A 360 50.98 26.70 27.83
CA ARG A 360 50.64 25.28 27.86
C ARG A 360 49.27 25.01 28.45
N GLU A 361 48.84 25.75 29.48
CA GLU A 361 47.49 25.67 30.04
C GLU A 361 46.44 26.06 29.01
N HIS A 362 46.70 27.12 28.22
CA HIS A 362 45.81 27.49 27.15
C HIS A 362 45.78 26.43 26.02
N SER A 363 46.94 25.86 25.67
CA SER A 363 47.01 24.77 24.69
C SER A 363 46.25 23.54 25.15
N LEU A 364 46.38 23.14 26.42
CA LEU A 364 45.64 22.03 27.01
C LEU A 364 44.14 22.25 26.98
N THR A 365 43.68 23.45 27.32
CA THR A 365 42.22 23.79 27.28
C THR A 365 41.70 23.70 25.86
N ALA A 366 42.46 24.22 24.88
CA ALA A 366 42.07 24.14 23.47
C ALA A 366 42.06 22.70 22.91
N LEU A 367 43.04 21.88 23.33
CA LEU A 367 43.09 20.45 22.94
C LEU A 367 41.99 19.66 23.61
N ALA A 368 41.68 19.89 24.90
CA ALA A 368 40.59 19.24 25.61
C ALA A 368 39.23 19.53 24.94
N ALA A 369 39.00 20.79 24.55
CA ALA A 369 37.77 21.14 23.84
C ALA A 369 37.65 20.45 22.47
N LYS A 370 38.78 20.28 21.74
CA LYS A 370 38.78 19.49 20.51
C LYS A 370 38.50 18.02 20.74
N VAL A 371 39.08 17.43 21.76
CA VAL A 371 38.82 16.01 22.14
C VAL A 371 37.36 15.82 22.45
N GLU A 372 36.75 16.73 23.22
CA GLU A 372 35.32 16.71 23.56
C GLU A 372 34.45 16.82 22.32
N ASP A 373 34.75 17.73 21.38
CA ASP A 373 34.04 17.89 20.11
C ASP A 373 34.05 16.59 19.28
N TYR A 374 35.25 16.01 19.10
CA TYR A 374 35.36 14.74 18.35
C TYR A 374 34.70 13.57 19.05
N GLN A 375 34.72 13.53 20.39
CA GLN A 375 33.94 12.53 21.16
C GLN A 375 32.45 12.70 20.98
N ALA A 376 31.95 13.93 21.01
CA ALA A 376 30.55 14.22 20.77
C ALA A 376 30.11 13.80 19.36
N ARG A 377 30.93 14.05 18.34
CA ARG A 377 30.66 13.61 16.93
C ARG A 377 30.59 12.08 16.86
N LEU A 378 31.53 11.37 17.48
CA LEU A 378 31.53 9.90 17.51
C LEU A 378 30.33 9.32 18.25
N ASN A 379 29.86 9.97 19.30
CA ASN A 379 28.67 9.54 20.03
C ASN A 379 27.38 9.77 19.24
N GLN A 380 27.36 10.73 18.32
CA GLN A 380 26.21 11.02 17.45
C GLN A 380 26.19 10.15 16.19
N GLU A 381 27.32 9.62 15.78
CA GLU A 381 27.45 8.82 14.55
C GLU A 381 26.45 7.66 14.47
N PRO A 382 26.24 6.79 15.50
CA PRO A 382 25.27 5.70 15.40
C PRO A 382 23.84 6.19 15.20
N ILE A 383 23.50 7.34 15.77
CA ILE A 383 22.19 7.96 15.62
C ILE A 383 22.02 8.47 14.17
N ARG A 384 23.08 9.10 13.61
CA ARG A 384 23.09 9.56 12.22
C ARG A 384 23.04 8.40 11.24
N GLU A 385 23.75 7.32 11.53
CA GLU A 385 23.69 6.09 10.73
C GLU A 385 22.27 5.54 10.69
N GLN A 386 21.60 5.44 11.82
CA GLN A 386 20.22 4.98 11.90
C GLN A 386 19.28 5.90 11.11
N GLN A 387 19.40 7.22 11.29
CA GLN A 387 18.60 8.20 10.55
C GLN A 387 18.83 8.11 9.04
N LEU A 388 20.08 7.97 8.62
CA LEU A 388 20.42 7.78 7.21
C LEU A 388 19.88 6.45 6.66
N ALA A 389 19.96 5.38 7.44
CA ALA A 389 19.42 4.08 7.06
C ALA A 389 17.89 4.15 6.87
N ASP A 390 17.17 4.84 7.76
CA ASP A 390 15.72 5.02 7.64
C ASP A 390 15.36 5.86 6.41
N LEU A 391 16.08 6.95 6.14
CA LEU A 391 15.90 7.76 4.94
C LEU A 391 16.20 6.97 3.67
N THR A 392 17.27 6.18 3.68
CA THR A 392 17.67 5.34 2.54
C THR A 392 16.63 4.24 2.28
N ARG A 393 16.09 3.61 3.33
CA ARG A 393 15.00 2.64 3.20
C ARG A 393 13.76 3.26 2.59
N GLY A 394 13.39 4.47 3.05
CA GLY A 394 12.28 5.22 2.47
C GLY A 394 12.48 5.54 0.99
N TYR A 395 13.70 5.93 0.60
CA TYR A 395 14.08 6.15 -0.78
C TYR A 395 14.01 4.88 -1.63
N GLU A 396 14.57 3.77 -1.16
CA GLU A 396 14.55 2.49 -1.88
C GLU A 396 13.11 2.00 -2.09
N GLN A 397 12.25 2.15 -1.09
CA GLN A 397 10.84 1.81 -1.21
C GLN A 397 10.12 2.71 -2.21
N SER A 398 10.37 4.03 -2.19
CA SER A 398 9.79 4.98 -3.14
C SER A 398 10.28 4.71 -4.57
N LYS A 399 11.56 4.36 -4.71
CA LYS A 399 12.17 3.98 -6.00
C LYS A 399 11.55 2.70 -6.55
N ALA A 400 11.41 1.66 -5.72
CA ALA A 400 10.78 0.41 -6.14
C ALA A 400 9.32 0.64 -6.58
N ASN A 401 8.57 1.49 -5.86
CA ASN A 401 7.22 1.87 -6.25
C ASN A 401 7.19 2.64 -7.59
N TYR A 402 8.11 3.59 -7.78
CA TYR A 402 8.24 4.32 -9.04
C TYR A 402 8.56 3.39 -10.22
N ASP A 403 9.51 2.47 -10.05
CA ASP A 403 9.91 1.51 -11.07
C ASP A 403 8.76 0.54 -11.42
N ASP A 404 7.99 0.08 -10.43
CA ASP A 404 6.80 -0.76 -10.63
C ASP A 404 5.70 -0.01 -11.38
N LEU A 405 5.41 1.24 -10.99
CA LEU A 405 4.44 2.09 -11.68
C LEU A 405 4.88 2.41 -13.12
N LEU A 406 6.17 2.66 -13.34
CA LEU A 406 6.73 2.89 -14.68
C LEU A 406 6.55 1.66 -15.57
N LYS A 407 6.81 0.47 -15.05
CA LYS A 407 6.59 -0.79 -15.74
C LYS A 407 5.10 -0.96 -16.08
N LYS A 408 4.21 -0.81 -15.11
CA LYS A 408 2.76 -0.90 -15.30
C LYS A 408 2.23 0.13 -16.31
N LYS A 409 2.74 1.37 -16.25
CA LYS A 409 2.38 2.40 -17.22
C LYS A 409 2.81 2.03 -18.64
N ASN A 410 4.00 1.47 -18.82
CA ASN A 410 4.48 1.04 -20.13
C ASN A 410 3.65 -0.14 -20.67
N GLU A 411 3.33 -1.12 -19.82
CA GLU A 411 2.43 -2.24 -20.17
C GLU A 411 1.03 -1.72 -20.53
N SER A 412 0.46 -0.80 -19.71
CA SER A 412 -0.83 -0.18 -19.97
C SER A 412 -0.85 0.62 -21.28
N SER A 413 0.18 1.41 -21.55
CA SER A 413 0.33 2.16 -22.81
C SER A 413 0.41 1.25 -24.01
N MET A 414 1.05 0.09 -23.88
CA MET A 414 1.10 -0.92 -24.94
C MET A 414 -0.27 -1.56 -25.15
N ALA A 415 -0.97 -1.91 -24.08
CA ALA A 415 -2.34 -2.43 -24.12
C ALA A 415 -3.31 -1.42 -24.78
N THR A 416 -3.22 -0.14 -24.44
CA THR A 416 -4.02 0.92 -25.06
C THR A 416 -3.76 1.03 -26.57
N LYS A 417 -2.50 0.94 -26.99
CA LYS A 417 -2.17 0.92 -28.42
C LYS A 417 -2.74 -0.31 -29.14
N MET A 418 -2.76 -1.46 -28.48
CA MET A 418 -3.38 -2.67 -29.02
C MET A 418 -4.90 -2.51 -29.21
N GLU A 419 -5.59 -1.90 -28.24
CA GLU A 419 -7.02 -1.61 -28.35
C GLU A 419 -7.28 -0.64 -29.52
N LEU A 420 -6.49 0.43 -29.65
CA LEU A 420 -6.59 1.37 -30.77
C LEU A 420 -6.37 0.70 -32.13
N LEU A 421 -5.48 -0.28 -32.22
CA LEU A 421 -5.21 -1.06 -33.44
C LEU A 421 -6.19 -2.23 -33.64
N GLN A 422 -7.21 -2.35 -32.77
CA GLN A 422 -8.21 -3.43 -32.80
C GLN A 422 -7.59 -4.84 -32.76
N GLN A 423 -6.46 -4.98 -32.05
CA GLN A 423 -5.78 -6.26 -31.82
C GLN A 423 -6.17 -6.90 -30.48
N GLY A 424 -6.98 -6.22 -29.69
CA GLY A 424 -7.58 -6.71 -28.47
C GLY A 424 -8.73 -7.70 -28.75
N GLU A 425 -9.49 -8.02 -27.70
CA GLU A 425 -10.74 -8.78 -27.83
C GLU A 425 -11.75 -7.95 -28.64
N ARG A 426 -12.35 -8.55 -29.66
CA ARG A 426 -13.30 -7.86 -30.51
C ARG A 426 -14.55 -8.67 -30.79
N PHE A 427 -15.62 -7.96 -31.11
CA PHE A 427 -16.86 -8.54 -31.57
C PHE A 427 -16.83 -8.66 -33.11
N GLN A 428 -16.96 -9.86 -33.59
CA GLN A 428 -16.98 -10.13 -35.02
C GLN A 428 -18.32 -10.73 -35.45
N VAL A 429 -18.91 -10.15 -36.46
CA VAL A 429 -20.15 -10.71 -37.06
C VAL A 429 -19.81 -11.97 -37.82
N VAL A 430 -20.32 -13.10 -37.38
CA VAL A 430 -20.21 -14.39 -38.06
C VAL A 430 -21.31 -14.53 -39.10
N ASP A 431 -22.55 -14.32 -38.64
CA ASP A 431 -23.70 -14.36 -39.56
C ASP A 431 -24.30 -12.95 -39.63
N ALA A 432 -24.33 -12.42 -40.83
CA ALA A 432 -24.98 -11.13 -41.11
C ALA A 432 -26.47 -11.19 -40.78
N PRO A 433 -27.11 -10.04 -40.37
CA PRO A 433 -28.52 -10.01 -40.06
C PRO A 433 -29.39 -10.64 -41.16
N SER A 434 -30.12 -11.67 -40.78
CA SER A 434 -30.89 -12.49 -41.73
C SER A 434 -32.10 -11.73 -42.24
N LEU A 435 -32.40 -11.88 -43.54
CA LEU A 435 -33.69 -11.44 -44.08
C LEU A 435 -34.71 -12.57 -43.87
N PRO A 436 -35.66 -12.46 -42.95
CA PRO A 436 -36.59 -13.53 -42.65
C PRO A 436 -37.60 -13.70 -43.78
N THR A 437 -37.68 -14.91 -44.33
CA THR A 437 -38.63 -15.26 -45.39
C THR A 437 -39.96 -15.79 -44.89
N LYS A 438 -40.01 -16.25 -43.62
CA LYS A 438 -41.20 -16.78 -42.94
C LYS A 438 -41.43 -16.03 -41.67
N PRO A 439 -42.71 -15.75 -41.30
CA PRO A 439 -43.02 -15.16 -40.02
C PRO A 439 -42.69 -16.14 -38.87
N ASP A 440 -42.06 -15.65 -37.81
CA ASP A 440 -41.79 -16.40 -36.60
C ASP A 440 -43.03 -16.51 -35.71
N PHE A 441 -43.84 -15.42 -35.71
CA PHE A 441 -45.10 -15.39 -34.96
C PHE A 441 -46.26 -14.96 -35.93
N PRO A 442 -47.46 -15.59 -35.81
CA PRO A 442 -47.80 -16.78 -35.08
C PRO A 442 -47.24 -18.08 -35.73
N ASN A 443 -46.65 -18.93 -34.95
CA ASN A 443 -46.22 -20.23 -35.44
C ASN A 443 -47.46 -21.16 -35.59
N ARG A 444 -47.96 -21.25 -36.84
CA ARG A 444 -49.21 -21.91 -37.17
C ARG A 444 -49.28 -23.37 -36.68
N LEU A 445 -48.11 -24.06 -36.65
CA LEU A 445 -48.02 -25.44 -36.19
C LEU A 445 -48.24 -25.49 -34.66
N LYS A 446 -47.64 -24.59 -33.87
CA LYS A 446 -47.84 -24.49 -32.42
C LYS A 446 -49.27 -24.11 -32.09
N PHE A 447 -49.88 -23.15 -32.81
CA PHE A 447 -51.26 -22.76 -32.63
C PHE A 447 -52.22 -23.92 -32.97
N CYS A 448 -51.95 -24.71 -34.02
CA CYS A 448 -52.69 -25.88 -34.35
C CYS A 448 -52.64 -26.92 -33.21
N GLY A 449 -51.48 -27.17 -32.64
CA GLY A 449 -51.30 -28.06 -31.48
C GLY A 449 -52.01 -27.60 -30.25
N ILE A 450 -51.94 -26.29 -29.89
CA ILE A 450 -52.62 -25.68 -28.75
C ILE A 450 -54.15 -25.74 -28.96
N GLY A 451 -54.62 -25.43 -30.18
CA GLY A 451 -56.03 -25.53 -30.51
C GLY A 451 -56.58 -26.93 -30.37
N LEU A 452 -55.80 -27.93 -30.79
CA LEU A 452 -56.15 -29.34 -30.61
C LEU A 452 -56.22 -29.75 -29.15
N GLY A 453 -55.25 -29.31 -28.34
CA GLY A 453 -55.22 -29.54 -26.88
C GLY A 453 -56.42 -28.95 -26.16
N ILE A 454 -56.72 -27.63 -26.44
CA ILE A 454 -57.89 -26.94 -25.88
C ILE A 454 -59.19 -27.62 -26.34
N GLY A 455 -59.29 -27.98 -27.64
CA GLY A 455 -60.43 -28.65 -28.20
C GLY A 455 -60.67 -30.03 -27.53
N LEU A 456 -59.60 -30.77 -27.29
CA LEU A 456 -59.63 -32.08 -26.63
C LEU A 456 -60.09 -31.96 -25.18
N ALA A 457 -59.63 -30.96 -24.43
CA ALA A 457 -60.02 -30.68 -23.06
C ALA A 457 -61.52 -30.27 -23.01
N LEU A 458 -61.95 -29.39 -23.90
CA LEU A 458 -63.37 -28.97 -24.00
C LEU A 458 -64.27 -30.12 -24.41
N GLY A 459 -63.85 -30.95 -25.38
CA GLY A 459 -64.58 -32.13 -25.80
C GLY A 459 -64.76 -33.15 -24.71
N ALA A 460 -63.69 -33.44 -23.95
CA ALA A 460 -63.79 -34.30 -22.77
C ALA A 460 -64.66 -33.75 -21.63
N ALA A 461 -64.55 -32.46 -21.37
CA ALA A 461 -65.39 -31.80 -20.36
C ALA A 461 -66.89 -31.86 -20.73
N VAL A 462 -67.25 -31.54 -22.00
CA VAL A 462 -68.62 -31.58 -22.49
C VAL A 462 -69.17 -33.02 -22.50
N ALA A 463 -68.36 -33.99 -23.03
CA ALA A 463 -68.77 -35.40 -23.02
C ALA A 463 -68.98 -35.97 -21.61
N GLY A 464 -68.07 -35.55 -20.68
CA GLY A 464 -68.20 -35.89 -19.25
C GLY A 464 -69.44 -35.30 -18.55
N ALA A 465 -69.72 -34.00 -18.83
CA ALA A 465 -70.88 -33.29 -18.30
C ALA A 465 -72.20 -33.96 -18.78
N PHE A 466 -72.29 -34.32 -20.06
CA PHE A 466 -73.46 -35.05 -20.61
C PHE A 466 -73.56 -36.46 -20.10
N GLU A 467 -72.41 -37.11 -19.77
CA GLU A 467 -72.45 -38.46 -19.13
C GLU A 467 -72.93 -38.41 -17.68
N MET A 468 -72.57 -37.30 -16.97
CA MET A 468 -73.07 -37.09 -15.58
C MET A 468 -74.57 -36.75 -15.52
N MET A 469 -75.11 -36.18 -16.58
CA MET A 469 -76.50 -35.82 -16.68
C MET A 469 -77.38 -37.03 -17.18
N ASP A 470 -76.75 -38.11 -17.64
CA ASP A 470 -77.46 -39.29 -18.14
C ASP A 470 -77.53 -40.37 -17.06
N ASP A 471 -78.72 -40.52 -16.41
CA ASP A 471 -78.97 -41.44 -15.34
C ASP A 471 -79.09 -42.92 -15.81
N ARG A 472 -78.77 -43.20 -17.09
CA ARG A 472 -78.86 -44.56 -17.61
C ARG A 472 -77.64 -45.42 -17.23
N ILE A 473 -77.86 -46.54 -16.64
CA ILE A 473 -76.84 -47.50 -16.24
C ILE A 473 -76.28 -48.14 -17.54
N HIS A 474 -75.02 -47.88 -17.89
CA HIS A 474 -74.41 -48.37 -19.11
C HIS A 474 -73.22 -49.34 -18.85
N ASP A 475 -72.85 -49.55 -17.60
CA ASP A 475 -71.71 -50.36 -17.22
C ASP A 475 -72.10 -51.63 -16.53
N GLU A 476 -71.65 -52.77 -17.04
CA GLU A 476 -71.89 -54.06 -16.53
C GLU A 476 -71.49 -54.23 -15.06
N LYS A 477 -70.37 -53.52 -14.66
CA LYS A 477 -69.90 -53.43 -13.28
C LYS A 477 -70.82 -52.61 -12.36
N ALA A 478 -71.53 -51.63 -12.89
CA ALA A 478 -72.54 -50.89 -12.13
C ALA A 478 -73.84 -51.68 -11.94
N LEU A 479 -74.18 -52.49 -12.94
CA LEU A 479 -75.33 -53.44 -12.83
C LEU A 479 -75.08 -54.54 -11.82
N GLN A 480 -73.87 -55.10 -11.77
CA GLN A 480 -73.45 -56.12 -10.80
C GLN A 480 -73.41 -55.58 -9.35
N LYS A 481 -73.19 -54.26 -9.13
CA LYS A 481 -73.30 -53.64 -7.81
C LYS A 481 -74.75 -53.46 -7.31
N LEU A 482 -75.69 -53.33 -8.22
CA LEU A 482 -77.11 -53.06 -7.89
C LEU A 482 -77.95 -54.35 -7.81
N LEU A 483 -77.58 -55.45 -8.44
CA LEU A 483 -78.27 -56.72 -8.43
C LEU A 483 -77.32 -57.80 -7.90
N PRO A 484 -77.55 -58.40 -6.74
CA PRO A 484 -76.73 -59.47 -6.17
C PRO A 484 -76.98 -60.84 -6.86
N VAL A 485 -77.09 -60.86 -8.19
CA VAL A 485 -77.27 -62.06 -8.99
C VAL A 485 -76.14 -62.23 -9.96
N ALA A 486 -75.44 -63.36 -9.90
CA ALA A 486 -74.42 -63.77 -10.85
C ALA A 486 -75.04 -63.90 -12.24
N VAL A 487 -74.64 -63.04 -13.18
CA VAL A 487 -74.96 -63.17 -14.59
C VAL A 487 -73.88 -63.96 -15.31
#